data_af5112768ddbb669aee4f81d685cd464
#
_entry.id   af5112768ddbb669aee4f81d685cd464
#
_cell.length_a   1.000
_cell.length_b   1.000
_cell.length_c   1.000
_cell.angle_alpha   90.00
_cell.angle_beta   90.00
_cell.angle_gamma   90.00
#
_symmetry.space_group_name_H-M   'P 1'
#
loop_
_entity.id
_entity.type
_entity.pdbx_description
1 polymer ?
#
loop_
_entity_poly.entity_id
_entity_poly.type
_entity_poly.pdbx_seq_one_letter_code
_entity_poly.pdbx_strand_id
1 'polypeptide(L)'
;QTCALPIFDDAIIASRELELTLTGRDCGLEERAPMCGVPHHACDVYLKKLIEKGYNVAICEQTMDPAMCKGIVPREVIRVVTPGTLIESSMLDETSNNYICAFYMRAKESALCLADISTGEVHLFEFEGKEMTSSAINELSRFSPAEILINDAFLSNKELSSFIREKLKTSVQLLEENDFSPEIHTEEVLKQFSTNSLESIGVKPDTVAAFAVCGLFAYIHDTQKALVGRFSEIIKHDADPIMTIGFTARRNLELTETLRNKEKKGSLLWVLDHTKTSMGKRMLKSFLEQPLVNPAKIIDRLDAVEQLTMKPVELGELKEILGGVYDLERLMTRVMYKTATPRDLKSLSLTALKLPEIKELLKGFDSKLLANCNNKISTLEAISNLVENAIVDEPPVNVKDGNVKIGRAHV
;
A
#
# COMPACT_ATOMS: atom_id res chain seq x y z
N GLN A 1 -2.16 -24.80 20.09
CA GLN A 1 -1.83 -24.22 18.78
C GLN A 1 -3.07 -23.57 18.20
N THR A 2 -3.00 -22.27 17.96
CA THR A 2 -4.09 -21.55 17.31
C THR A 2 -4.00 -21.83 15.81
N CYS A 3 -5.02 -22.46 15.24
CA CYS A 3 -5.13 -22.68 13.80
C CYS A 3 -6.17 -21.72 13.22
N ALA A 4 -5.92 -21.17 12.04
CA ALA A 4 -6.96 -20.54 11.24
C ALA A 4 -7.80 -21.65 10.61
N LEU A 5 -9.13 -21.60 10.80
CA LEU A 5 -10.03 -22.70 10.48
C LEU A 5 -11.17 -22.25 9.55
N PRO A 6 -11.03 -22.36 8.21
CA PRO A 6 -12.17 -22.35 7.29
C PRO A 6 -13.16 -23.46 7.60
N ILE A 7 -14.45 -23.17 7.51
CA ILE A 7 -15.55 -24.10 7.81
C ILE A 7 -16.60 -24.10 6.68
N PHE A 8 -17.40 -25.15 6.59
CA PHE A 8 -18.45 -25.33 5.58
C PHE A 8 -17.93 -25.20 4.13
N ASP A 9 -18.61 -24.42 3.30
CA ASP A 9 -18.25 -24.24 1.89
C ASP A 9 -16.87 -23.59 1.74
N ASP A 10 -16.49 -22.66 2.60
CA ASP A 10 -15.16 -22.05 2.63
C ASP A 10 -14.06 -23.09 2.90
N ALA A 11 -14.33 -24.11 3.72
CA ALA A 11 -13.37 -25.19 3.95
C ALA A 11 -13.18 -26.07 2.71
N ILE A 12 -14.24 -26.31 1.95
CA ILE A 12 -14.17 -27.07 0.69
C ILE A 12 -13.36 -26.30 -0.34
N ILE A 13 -13.63 -25.01 -0.49
CA ILE A 13 -12.89 -24.11 -1.39
C ILE A 13 -11.42 -24.05 -0.96
N ALA A 14 -11.15 -23.71 0.30
CA ALA A 14 -9.79 -23.57 0.81
C ALA A 14 -8.99 -24.88 0.72
N SER A 15 -9.61 -26.02 1.02
CA SER A 15 -8.99 -27.33 0.87
C SER A 15 -8.53 -27.59 -0.56
N ARG A 16 -9.37 -27.28 -1.54
CA ARG A 16 -9.06 -27.45 -2.97
C ARG A 16 -7.99 -26.47 -3.45
N GLU A 17 -8.15 -25.18 -3.13
CA GLU A 17 -7.28 -24.12 -3.65
C GLU A 17 -5.89 -24.11 -3.00
N LEU A 18 -5.80 -24.57 -1.75
CA LEU A 18 -4.56 -24.58 -0.96
C LEU A 18 -3.95 -25.99 -0.81
N GLU A 19 -4.59 -27.01 -1.40
CA GLU A 19 -4.17 -28.42 -1.29
C GLU A 19 -4.11 -28.90 0.18
N LEU A 20 -5.11 -28.48 1.00
CA LEU A 20 -5.20 -28.83 2.41
C LEU A 20 -6.09 -30.06 2.60
N THR A 21 -5.78 -30.85 3.62
CA THR A 21 -6.64 -31.97 4.01
C THR A 21 -7.98 -31.46 4.54
N LEU A 22 -9.07 -31.86 3.88
CA LEU A 22 -10.43 -31.60 4.36
C LEU A 22 -10.74 -32.58 5.51
N THR A 23 -11.15 -32.02 6.64
CA THR A 23 -11.57 -32.77 7.83
C THR A 23 -13.01 -32.41 8.17
N GLY A 24 -13.58 -33.03 9.19
CA GLY A 24 -14.94 -32.73 9.65
C GLY A 24 -14.97 -32.52 11.16
N ARG A 25 -15.70 -31.52 11.60
CA ARG A 25 -15.95 -31.22 13.01
C ARG A 25 -17.42 -31.56 13.37
N ASP A 26 -17.59 -32.16 14.50
CA ASP A 26 -18.93 -32.36 15.06
C ASP A 26 -19.41 -31.01 15.63
N CYS A 27 -20.52 -30.54 15.10
CA CYS A 27 -21.14 -29.25 15.47
C CYS A 27 -22.60 -29.45 15.93
N GLY A 28 -23.03 -30.71 16.21
CA GLY A 28 -24.40 -31.03 16.58
C GLY A 28 -25.37 -31.07 15.40
N LEU A 29 -24.86 -31.15 14.17
CA LEU A 29 -25.61 -31.37 12.93
C LEU A 29 -25.66 -32.85 12.61
N GLU A 30 -26.56 -33.27 11.71
CA GLU A 30 -26.66 -34.67 11.27
C GLU A 30 -25.36 -35.15 10.61
N GLU A 31 -24.70 -34.27 9.87
CA GLU A 31 -23.39 -34.53 9.27
C GLU A 31 -22.30 -33.63 9.90
N ARG A 32 -21.06 -34.12 9.91
CA ARG A 32 -19.92 -33.36 10.42
C ARG A 32 -19.66 -32.18 9.50
N ALA A 33 -19.59 -30.96 10.05
CA ALA A 33 -19.28 -29.77 9.30
C ALA A 33 -17.88 -29.87 8.65
N PRO A 34 -17.74 -29.67 7.33
CA PRO A 34 -16.44 -29.64 6.67
C PRO A 34 -15.55 -28.58 7.31
N MET A 35 -14.29 -28.91 7.53
CA MET A 35 -13.30 -28.03 8.13
C MET A 35 -11.93 -28.34 7.57
N CYS A 36 -11.13 -27.32 7.30
CA CYS A 36 -9.68 -27.44 7.11
C CYS A 36 -8.97 -26.43 8.00
N GLY A 37 -7.65 -26.50 8.11
CA GLY A 37 -6.93 -25.59 8.98
C GLY A 37 -5.49 -25.40 8.57
N VAL A 38 -4.98 -24.20 8.84
CA VAL A 38 -3.59 -23.82 8.64
C VAL A 38 -2.98 -23.36 9.96
N PRO A 39 -1.68 -23.59 10.19
CA PRO A 39 -1.02 -23.06 11.37
C PRO A 39 -1.11 -21.52 11.37
N HIS A 40 -1.42 -20.92 12.51
CA HIS A 40 -1.59 -19.47 12.62
C HIS A 40 -0.35 -18.70 12.14
N HIS A 41 0.85 -19.18 12.48
CA HIS A 41 2.10 -18.52 12.06
C HIS A 41 2.39 -18.59 10.55
N ALA A 42 1.72 -19.48 9.82
CA ALA A 42 1.84 -19.64 8.38
C ALA A 42 0.65 -19.04 7.61
N CYS A 43 -0.30 -18.42 8.32
CA CYS A 43 -1.53 -17.90 7.74
C CYS A 43 -1.29 -16.98 6.53
N ASP A 44 -0.32 -16.08 6.63
CA ASP A 44 0.02 -15.13 5.56
C ASP A 44 0.37 -15.81 4.24
N VAL A 45 1.09 -16.94 4.28
CA VAL A 45 1.46 -17.68 3.06
C VAL A 45 0.22 -18.25 2.35
N TYR A 46 -0.75 -18.71 3.12
CA TYR A 46 -2.00 -19.25 2.58
C TYR A 46 -2.96 -18.15 2.13
N LEU A 47 -3.02 -17.04 2.88
CA LEU A 47 -3.75 -15.83 2.46
C LEU A 47 -3.25 -15.34 1.11
N LYS A 48 -1.93 -15.18 0.96
CA LYS A 48 -1.32 -14.76 -0.31
C LYS A 48 -1.78 -15.63 -1.48
N LYS A 49 -1.77 -16.96 -1.34
CA LYS A 49 -2.21 -17.88 -2.38
C LYS A 49 -3.69 -17.70 -2.76
N LEU A 50 -4.57 -17.43 -1.78
CA LEU A 50 -5.98 -17.19 -2.05
C LEU A 50 -6.20 -15.86 -2.76
N ILE A 51 -5.52 -14.81 -2.31
CA ILE A 51 -5.59 -13.47 -2.93
C ILE A 51 -5.06 -13.50 -4.38
N GLU A 52 -3.93 -14.18 -4.63
CA GLU A 52 -3.39 -14.36 -5.99
C GLU A 52 -4.35 -15.12 -6.93
N LYS A 53 -5.25 -15.94 -6.36
CA LYS A 53 -6.31 -16.62 -7.10
C LYS A 53 -7.61 -15.80 -7.21
N GLY A 54 -7.63 -14.57 -6.69
CA GLY A 54 -8.76 -13.63 -6.79
C GLY A 54 -9.82 -13.78 -5.71
N TYR A 55 -9.54 -14.49 -4.62
CA TYR A 55 -10.45 -14.59 -3.48
C TYR A 55 -10.25 -13.42 -2.52
N ASN A 56 -11.34 -12.89 -1.96
CA ASN A 56 -11.31 -12.02 -0.79
C ASN A 56 -11.44 -12.87 0.47
N VAL A 57 -10.66 -12.56 1.50
CA VAL A 57 -10.59 -13.38 2.71
C VAL A 57 -10.93 -12.55 3.95
N ALA A 58 -12.06 -12.89 4.60
CA ALA A 58 -12.43 -12.28 5.87
C ALA A 58 -11.68 -12.94 7.04
N ILE A 59 -10.99 -12.13 7.83
CA ILE A 59 -10.33 -12.57 9.06
C ILE A 59 -11.27 -12.32 10.22
N CYS A 60 -11.64 -13.40 10.90
CA CYS A 60 -12.55 -13.38 12.02
C CYS A 60 -11.83 -13.82 13.30
N GLU A 61 -11.84 -12.98 14.31
CA GLU A 61 -11.19 -13.25 15.60
C GLU A 61 -12.18 -13.25 16.76
N GLN A 62 -11.74 -13.86 17.86
CA GLN A 62 -12.49 -13.83 19.12
C GLN A 62 -12.34 -12.47 19.79
N THR A 63 -13.46 -11.82 20.12
CA THR A 63 -13.47 -10.49 20.73
C THR A 63 -13.42 -10.51 22.26
N MET A 64 -13.53 -11.70 22.87
CA MET A 64 -13.44 -11.88 24.32
C MET A 64 -12.53 -13.05 24.69
N ASP A 65 -11.90 -12.98 25.86
CA ASP A 65 -11.12 -14.09 26.42
C ASP A 65 -12.08 -15.28 26.71
N PRO A 66 -11.79 -16.48 26.17
CA PRO A 66 -12.57 -17.70 26.44
C PRO A 66 -12.76 -17.97 27.93
N ALA A 67 -11.79 -17.63 28.77
CA ALA A 67 -11.85 -17.79 30.23
C ALA A 67 -12.91 -16.91 30.90
N MET A 68 -13.27 -15.80 30.28
CA MET A 68 -14.25 -14.83 30.81
C MET A 68 -15.66 -15.03 30.22
N CYS A 69 -15.83 -15.95 29.27
CA CYS A 69 -17.10 -16.12 28.54
C CYS A 69 -17.84 -17.37 29.03
N LYS A 70 -19.12 -17.22 29.44
CA LYS A 70 -20.02 -18.35 29.72
C LYS A 70 -20.77 -18.69 28.43
N GLY A 71 -20.27 -19.70 27.67
CA GLY A 71 -20.90 -20.16 26.45
C GLY A 71 -20.02 -20.00 25.20
N ILE A 72 -20.64 -19.67 24.06
CA ILE A 72 -19.92 -19.48 22.78
C ILE A 72 -19.22 -18.14 22.83
N VAL A 73 -17.90 -18.15 22.61
CA VAL A 73 -17.10 -16.93 22.55
C VAL A 73 -17.50 -16.10 21.31
N PRO A 74 -17.88 -14.82 21.46
CA PRO A 74 -18.22 -13.96 20.34
C PRO A 74 -17.04 -13.83 19.38
N ARG A 75 -17.35 -13.76 18.09
CA ARG A 75 -16.36 -13.58 17.03
C ARG A 75 -16.84 -12.49 16.09
N GLU A 76 -15.93 -11.68 15.64
CA GLU A 76 -16.21 -10.60 14.70
C GLU A 76 -15.20 -10.62 13.56
N VAL A 77 -15.63 -10.21 12.38
CA VAL A 77 -14.74 -9.96 11.26
C VAL A 77 -13.99 -8.67 11.58
N ILE A 78 -12.70 -8.81 11.83
CA ILE A 78 -11.80 -7.69 12.15
C ILE A 78 -11.22 -7.04 10.91
N ARG A 79 -11.12 -7.79 9.80
CA ARG A 79 -10.58 -7.30 8.54
C ARG A 79 -11.00 -8.21 7.38
N VAL A 80 -11.16 -7.60 6.20
CA VAL A 80 -11.26 -8.33 4.93
C VAL A 80 -10.00 -8.03 4.11
N VAL A 81 -9.27 -9.08 3.76
CA VAL A 81 -8.07 -8.99 2.93
C VAL A 81 -8.46 -9.15 1.47
N THR A 82 -8.13 -8.18 0.66
CA THR A 82 -8.38 -8.15 -0.80
C THR A 82 -7.07 -7.85 -1.54
N PRO A 83 -6.99 -8.00 -2.87
CA PRO A 83 -5.76 -7.70 -3.61
C PRO A 83 -5.22 -6.28 -3.39
N GLY A 84 -6.10 -5.29 -3.26
CA GLY A 84 -5.74 -3.87 -3.08
C GLY A 84 -5.51 -3.45 -1.62
N THR A 85 -5.88 -4.29 -0.64
CA THR A 85 -5.82 -3.94 0.78
C THR A 85 -4.71 -4.66 1.56
N LEU A 86 -3.72 -5.21 0.87
CA LEU A 86 -2.57 -5.87 1.49
C LEU A 86 -1.67 -4.87 2.22
N ILE A 87 -1.25 -5.24 3.44
CA ILE A 87 -0.32 -4.45 4.27
C ILE A 87 0.88 -5.25 4.77
N GLU A 88 0.80 -6.58 4.72
CA GLU A 88 1.84 -7.49 5.17
C GLU A 88 3.01 -7.49 4.18
N SER A 89 4.23 -7.23 4.68
CA SER A 89 5.44 -7.21 3.85
C SER A 89 5.72 -8.54 3.16
N SER A 90 5.31 -9.66 3.77
CA SER A 90 5.45 -11.00 3.20
C SER A 90 4.63 -11.21 1.92
N MET A 91 3.57 -10.42 1.73
CA MET A 91 2.66 -10.52 0.59
C MET A 91 2.95 -9.46 -0.48
N LEU A 92 3.59 -8.34 -0.12
CA LEU A 92 3.87 -7.21 -0.99
C LEU A 92 5.21 -7.34 -1.72
N ASP A 93 5.27 -6.82 -2.94
CA ASP A 93 6.54 -6.59 -3.64
C ASP A 93 7.20 -5.32 -3.07
N GLU A 94 8.46 -5.44 -2.65
CA GLU A 94 9.24 -4.32 -2.11
C GLU A 94 9.53 -3.23 -3.15
N THR A 95 9.50 -3.58 -4.42
CA THR A 95 9.90 -2.72 -5.54
C THR A 95 8.75 -1.96 -6.18
N SER A 96 7.51 -2.27 -5.79
CA SER A 96 6.31 -1.65 -6.35
C SER A 96 5.29 -1.28 -5.27
N ASN A 97 4.47 -0.29 -5.59
CA ASN A 97 3.29 0.06 -4.82
C ASN A 97 2.16 -0.95 -5.06
N ASN A 98 1.24 -1.07 -4.11
CA ASN A 98 0.05 -1.90 -4.21
C ASN A 98 -1.20 -1.01 -4.17
N TYR A 99 -1.58 -0.49 -5.34
CA TYR A 99 -2.71 0.43 -5.41
C TYR A 99 -4.05 -0.29 -5.43
N ILE A 100 -4.99 0.23 -4.64
CA ILE A 100 -6.43 0.08 -4.83
C ILE A 100 -6.97 1.37 -5.45
N CYS A 101 -7.97 1.26 -6.30
CA CYS A 101 -8.49 2.41 -7.01
C CYS A 101 -10.01 2.41 -7.00
N ALA A 102 -10.61 3.60 -6.82
CA ALA A 102 -12.02 3.84 -7.12
C ALA A 102 -12.12 4.68 -8.39
N PHE A 103 -12.83 4.16 -9.37
CA PHE A 103 -13.11 4.83 -10.63
C PHE A 103 -14.60 5.15 -10.71
N TYR A 104 -14.93 6.40 -10.47
CA TYR A 104 -16.31 6.89 -10.57
C TYR A 104 -16.54 7.61 -11.90
N MET A 105 -17.57 7.20 -12.62
CA MET A 105 -17.92 7.77 -13.92
C MET A 105 -19.33 8.34 -13.90
N ARG A 106 -19.49 9.52 -14.49
CA ARG A 106 -20.78 10.18 -14.73
C ARG A 106 -20.77 10.77 -16.13
N ALA A 107 -21.68 10.35 -16.98
CA ALA A 107 -21.89 10.85 -18.36
C ALA A 107 -20.63 11.28 -19.14
N LYS A 108 -20.10 12.49 -18.91
CA LYS A 108 -18.96 13.09 -19.65
C LYS A 108 -17.74 13.40 -18.78
N GLU A 109 -17.80 13.06 -17.54
CA GLU A 109 -16.76 13.30 -16.57
C GLU A 109 -16.51 12.03 -15.72
N SER A 110 -15.29 11.85 -15.29
CA SER A 110 -14.92 10.75 -14.41
C SER A 110 -13.77 11.15 -13.50
N ALA A 111 -13.62 10.44 -12.39
CA ALA A 111 -12.49 10.59 -11.51
C ALA A 111 -11.92 9.23 -11.12
N LEU A 112 -10.61 9.22 -10.95
CA LEU A 112 -9.82 8.07 -10.51
C LEU A 112 -9.11 8.45 -9.22
N CYS A 113 -9.50 7.84 -8.12
CA CYS A 113 -8.79 7.96 -6.85
C CYS A 113 -8.06 6.65 -6.57
N LEU A 114 -6.75 6.73 -6.36
CA LEU A 114 -5.90 5.57 -6.05
C LEU A 114 -5.29 5.76 -4.67
N ALA A 115 -5.19 4.68 -3.90
CA ALA A 115 -4.44 4.67 -2.65
C ALA A 115 -3.57 3.43 -2.55
N ASP A 116 -2.35 3.60 -2.05
CA ASP A 116 -1.54 2.50 -1.54
C ASP A 116 -1.63 2.50 -0.01
N ILE A 117 -2.40 1.56 0.51
CA ILE A 117 -2.60 1.44 1.96
C ILE A 117 -1.28 1.15 2.67
N SER A 118 -0.34 0.46 2.04
CA SER A 118 0.93 0.08 2.63
C SER A 118 1.90 1.26 2.80
N THR A 119 1.81 2.30 1.99
CA THR A 119 2.67 3.49 2.04
C THR A 119 1.95 4.75 2.52
N GLY A 120 0.61 4.80 2.39
CA GLY A 120 -0.21 5.97 2.70
C GLY A 120 -0.28 7.00 1.58
N GLU A 121 0.15 6.65 0.38
CA GLU A 121 0.12 7.49 -0.80
C GLU A 121 -1.28 7.50 -1.43
N VAL A 122 -1.79 8.69 -1.78
CA VAL A 122 -3.11 8.86 -2.42
C VAL A 122 -2.98 9.78 -3.62
N HIS A 123 -3.52 9.35 -4.77
CA HIS A 123 -3.54 10.13 -6.01
C HIS A 123 -4.97 10.33 -6.49
N LEU A 124 -5.23 11.52 -7.05
CA LEU A 124 -6.52 11.87 -7.61
C LEU A 124 -6.37 12.47 -9.00
N PHE A 125 -7.15 11.94 -9.94
CA PHE A 125 -7.25 12.39 -11.32
C PHE A 125 -8.69 12.70 -11.67
N GLU A 126 -8.91 13.79 -12.37
CA GLU A 126 -10.20 14.16 -12.94
C GLU A 126 -10.07 14.16 -14.47
N PHE A 127 -11.03 13.57 -15.14
CA PHE A 127 -11.05 13.46 -16.59
C PHE A 127 -12.37 13.96 -17.15
N GLU A 128 -12.30 14.73 -18.21
CA GLU A 128 -13.48 15.26 -18.91
C GLU A 128 -13.33 15.29 -20.43
N GLY A 129 -14.43 15.40 -21.12
CA GLY A 129 -14.45 15.59 -22.56
C GLY A 129 -14.13 14.34 -23.39
N LYS A 130 -13.63 14.55 -24.62
CA LYS A 130 -13.43 13.47 -25.60
C LYS A 130 -12.28 12.54 -25.28
N GLU A 131 -11.26 13.01 -24.57
CA GLU A 131 -10.05 12.25 -24.23
C GLU A 131 -10.15 11.54 -22.88
N MET A 132 -11.29 11.65 -22.20
CA MET A 132 -11.53 11.04 -20.90
C MET A 132 -11.11 9.55 -20.85
N THR A 133 -11.58 8.77 -21.79
CA THR A 133 -11.31 7.31 -21.85
C THR A 133 -9.82 7.01 -22.07
N SER A 134 -9.17 7.69 -23.02
CA SER A 134 -7.76 7.47 -23.32
C SER A 134 -6.85 7.92 -22.17
N SER A 135 -7.17 9.04 -21.53
CA SER A 135 -6.45 9.53 -20.36
C SER A 135 -6.59 8.58 -19.17
N ALA A 136 -7.80 8.12 -18.90
CA ALA A 136 -8.04 7.13 -17.84
C ALA A 136 -7.28 5.81 -18.10
N ILE A 137 -7.27 5.31 -19.33
CA ILE A 137 -6.49 4.12 -19.73
C ILE A 137 -4.99 4.32 -19.44
N ASN A 138 -4.45 5.50 -19.76
CA ASN A 138 -3.05 5.79 -19.52
C ASN A 138 -2.71 5.74 -18.03
N GLU A 139 -3.55 6.33 -17.18
CA GLU A 139 -3.33 6.34 -15.72
C GLU A 139 -3.54 4.95 -15.10
N LEU A 140 -4.61 4.25 -15.45
CA LEU A 140 -4.82 2.87 -15.00
C LEU A 140 -3.67 1.95 -15.41
N SER A 141 -3.14 2.13 -16.61
CA SER A 141 -1.97 1.39 -17.09
C SER A 141 -0.70 1.75 -16.31
N ARG A 142 -0.54 3.01 -15.91
CA ARG A 142 0.62 3.51 -15.19
C ARG A 142 0.67 2.96 -13.76
N PHE A 143 -0.43 3.11 -13.04
CA PHE A 143 -0.51 2.67 -11.65
C PHE A 143 -0.73 1.17 -11.52
N SER A 144 -1.28 0.52 -12.55
CA SER A 144 -1.58 -0.93 -12.56
C SER A 144 -2.20 -1.40 -11.24
N PRO A 145 -3.34 -0.83 -10.81
CA PRO A 145 -3.91 -1.14 -9.51
C PRO A 145 -4.23 -2.63 -9.37
N ALA A 146 -4.00 -3.17 -8.18
CA ALA A 146 -4.32 -4.56 -7.87
C ALA A 146 -5.84 -4.81 -7.78
N GLU A 147 -6.58 -3.75 -7.48
CA GLU A 147 -8.04 -3.80 -7.34
C GLU A 147 -8.68 -2.49 -7.81
N ILE A 148 -9.82 -2.60 -8.52
CA ILE A 148 -10.56 -1.46 -9.05
C ILE A 148 -12.02 -1.55 -8.60
N LEU A 149 -12.50 -0.50 -7.94
CA LEU A 149 -13.89 -0.29 -7.55
C LEU A 149 -14.57 0.57 -8.61
N ILE A 150 -15.69 0.14 -9.14
CA ILE A 150 -16.40 0.84 -10.23
C ILE A 150 -17.87 1.02 -9.89
N ASN A 151 -18.49 2.05 -10.48
CA ASN A 151 -19.94 2.21 -10.48
C ASN A 151 -20.57 1.67 -11.75
N ASP A 152 -21.90 1.56 -11.80
CA ASP A 152 -22.65 1.04 -12.96
C ASP A 152 -22.37 1.78 -14.27
N ALA A 153 -22.18 3.10 -14.22
CA ALA A 153 -21.91 3.90 -15.41
C ALA A 153 -20.61 3.50 -16.11
N PHE A 154 -19.63 3.00 -15.38
CA PHE A 154 -18.36 2.49 -15.91
C PHE A 154 -18.59 1.32 -16.89
N LEU A 155 -19.51 0.41 -16.59
CA LEU A 155 -19.79 -0.77 -17.42
C LEU A 155 -20.29 -0.41 -18.82
N SER A 156 -20.86 0.79 -18.98
CA SER A 156 -21.31 1.31 -20.25
C SER A 156 -20.15 1.68 -21.20
N ASN A 157 -18.93 1.91 -20.64
CA ASN A 157 -17.74 2.21 -21.44
C ASN A 157 -17.03 0.92 -21.84
N LYS A 158 -17.32 0.45 -23.06
CA LYS A 158 -16.77 -0.83 -23.56
C LYS A 158 -15.25 -0.82 -23.71
N GLU A 159 -14.65 0.32 -24.03
CA GLU A 159 -13.20 0.44 -24.23
C GLU A 159 -12.46 0.27 -22.90
N LEU A 160 -12.87 0.99 -21.84
CA LEU A 160 -12.32 0.84 -20.50
C LEU A 160 -12.52 -0.58 -19.95
N SER A 161 -13.74 -1.12 -20.08
CA SER A 161 -14.06 -2.48 -19.62
C SER A 161 -13.22 -3.55 -20.31
N SER A 162 -13.01 -3.44 -21.63
CA SER A 162 -12.14 -4.35 -22.37
C SER A 162 -10.70 -4.20 -21.98
N PHE A 163 -10.21 -2.97 -21.79
CA PHE A 163 -8.83 -2.70 -21.38
C PHE A 163 -8.52 -3.34 -20.02
N ILE A 164 -9.37 -3.16 -19.02
CA ILE A 164 -9.16 -3.75 -17.70
C ILE A 164 -9.15 -5.26 -17.77
N ARG A 165 -10.15 -5.86 -18.41
CA ARG A 165 -10.27 -7.32 -18.50
C ARG A 165 -9.13 -7.98 -19.28
N GLU A 166 -8.70 -7.39 -20.40
CA GLU A 166 -7.78 -8.04 -21.34
C GLU A 166 -6.32 -7.67 -21.11
N LYS A 167 -6.06 -6.45 -20.64
CA LYS A 167 -4.71 -5.90 -20.50
C LYS A 167 -4.23 -5.85 -19.07
N LEU A 168 -5.01 -5.29 -18.14
CA LEU A 168 -4.62 -5.18 -16.73
C LEU A 168 -4.81 -6.50 -16.01
N LYS A 169 -5.92 -7.22 -16.26
CA LYS A 169 -6.28 -8.46 -15.54
C LYS A 169 -6.40 -8.26 -14.03
N THR A 170 -6.87 -7.12 -13.64
CA THR A 170 -7.02 -6.67 -12.25
C THR A 170 -8.36 -7.13 -11.68
N SER A 171 -8.44 -7.33 -10.38
CA SER A 171 -9.70 -7.56 -9.67
C SER A 171 -10.61 -6.35 -9.80
N VAL A 172 -11.87 -6.57 -10.17
CA VAL A 172 -12.86 -5.50 -10.34
C VAL A 172 -14.06 -5.78 -9.43
N GLN A 173 -14.46 -4.78 -8.66
CA GLN A 173 -15.65 -4.83 -7.83
C GLN A 173 -16.63 -3.74 -8.27
N LEU A 174 -17.88 -4.15 -8.51
CA LEU A 174 -18.97 -3.24 -8.75
C LEU A 174 -19.56 -2.85 -7.38
N LEU A 175 -19.58 -1.55 -7.10
CA LEU A 175 -20.17 -0.96 -5.91
C LEU A 175 -21.48 -0.28 -6.28
N GLU A 176 -22.38 -0.18 -5.30
CA GLU A 176 -23.62 0.57 -5.45
C GLU A 176 -23.37 2.08 -5.44
N GLU A 177 -24.30 2.87 -5.99
CA GLU A 177 -24.18 4.34 -6.04
C GLU A 177 -24.08 4.97 -4.65
N ASN A 178 -24.71 4.36 -3.65
CA ASN A 178 -24.65 4.81 -2.25
C ASN A 178 -23.24 4.65 -1.66
N ASP A 179 -22.47 3.66 -2.08
CA ASP A 179 -21.10 3.45 -1.59
C ASP A 179 -20.15 4.57 -2.03
N PHE A 180 -20.48 5.26 -3.12
CA PHE A 180 -19.74 6.43 -3.61
C PHE A 180 -20.27 7.76 -3.05
N SER A 181 -21.42 7.78 -2.37
CA SER A 181 -22.10 9.03 -2.00
C SER A 181 -21.29 9.87 -1.01
N PRO A 182 -20.93 11.14 -1.36
CA PRO A 182 -20.32 12.06 -0.41
C PRO A 182 -21.21 12.39 0.77
N GLU A 183 -22.54 12.39 0.59
CA GLU A 183 -23.50 12.66 1.66
C GLU A 183 -23.41 11.63 2.80
N ILE A 184 -23.05 10.39 2.46
CA ILE A 184 -22.97 9.28 3.41
C ILE A 184 -21.54 9.17 3.97
N HIS A 185 -20.50 9.26 3.13
CA HIS A 185 -19.13 8.83 3.47
C HIS A 185 -18.13 9.98 3.72
N THR A 186 -18.53 11.24 3.59
CA THR A 186 -17.62 12.38 3.84
C THR A 186 -17.01 12.32 5.25
N GLU A 187 -17.78 11.98 6.28
CA GLU A 187 -17.29 11.95 7.66
C GLU A 187 -16.15 10.92 7.83
N GLU A 188 -16.21 9.78 7.14
CA GLU A 188 -15.19 8.75 7.16
C GLU A 188 -13.91 9.24 6.48
N VAL A 189 -14.03 9.91 5.33
CA VAL A 189 -12.90 10.54 4.64
C VAL A 189 -12.21 11.57 5.55
N LEU A 190 -12.98 12.47 6.18
CA LEU A 190 -12.43 13.50 7.06
C LEU A 190 -11.68 12.90 8.26
N LYS A 191 -12.16 11.81 8.82
CA LYS A 191 -11.47 11.06 9.89
C LYS A 191 -10.13 10.50 9.39
N GLN A 192 -10.07 9.96 8.15
CA GLN A 192 -8.85 9.39 7.59
C GLN A 192 -7.74 10.43 7.37
N PHE A 193 -8.10 11.64 6.98
CA PHE A 193 -7.16 12.74 6.78
C PHE A 193 -7.00 13.66 8.00
N SER A 194 -7.69 13.37 9.11
CA SER A 194 -7.68 14.20 10.32
C SER A 194 -8.00 15.67 10.02
N THR A 195 -9.01 15.91 9.19
CA THR A 195 -9.39 17.23 8.68
C THR A 195 -10.89 17.51 8.89
N ASN A 196 -11.31 18.75 8.67
CA ASN A 196 -12.68 19.20 8.91
C ASN A 196 -13.50 19.42 7.63
N SER A 197 -12.88 19.40 6.46
CA SER A 197 -13.61 19.55 5.19
C SER A 197 -12.87 18.91 4.01
N LEU A 198 -13.62 18.51 2.96
CA LEU A 198 -13.07 17.96 1.73
C LEU A 198 -12.20 18.98 0.99
N GLU A 199 -12.53 20.26 1.07
CA GLU A 199 -11.75 21.32 0.44
C GLU A 199 -10.34 21.43 1.03
N SER A 200 -10.15 21.12 2.31
CA SER A 200 -8.83 21.16 2.95
C SER A 200 -7.87 20.08 2.42
N ILE A 201 -8.41 19.00 1.86
CA ILE A 201 -7.63 17.97 1.11
C ILE A 201 -7.71 18.20 -0.40
N GLY A 202 -8.21 19.36 -0.82
CA GLY A 202 -8.27 19.76 -2.21
C GLY A 202 -9.42 19.16 -3.01
N VAL A 203 -10.42 18.52 -2.40
CA VAL A 203 -11.57 17.90 -3.08
C VAL A 203 -12.77 18.82 -2.96
N LYS A 204 -13.39 19.17 -4.11
CA LYS A 204 -14.61 19.97 -4.11
C LYS A 204 -15.81 19.06 -3.88
N PRO A 205 -16.74 19.41 -2.95
CA PRO A 205 -17.99 18.69 -2.80
C PRO A 205 -18.78 18.60 -4.11
N ASP A 206 -19.62 17.59 -4.25
CA ASP A 206 -20.52 17.37 -5.39
C ASP A 206 -19.84 17.16 -6.76
N THR A 207 -18.52 16.95 -6.79
CA THR A 207 -17.78 16.62 -8.01
C THR A 207 -17.55 15.10 -8.12
N VAL A 208 -17.30 14.61 -9.34
CA VAL A 208 -16.91 13.20 -9.57
C VAL A 208 -15.70 12.80 -8.72
N ALA A 209 -14.81 13.76 -8.41
CA ALA A 209 -13.67 13.56 -7.52
C ALA A 209 -14.13 13.22 -6.09
N ALA A 210 -15.13 13.93 -5.55
CA ALA A 210 -15.66 13.63 -4.23
C ALA A 210 -16.27 12.23 -4.17
N PHE A 211 -17.02 11.83 -5.20
CA PHE A 211 -17.59 10.49 -5.29
C PHE A 211 -16.47 9.42 -5.33
N ALA A 212 -15.44 9.58 -6.16
CA ALA A 212 -14.33 8.63 -6.24
C ALA A 212 -13.56 8.50 -4.92
N VAL A 213 -13.31 9.63 -4.24
CA VAL A 213 -12.64 9.66 -2.92
C VAL A 213 -13.51 8.97 -1.88
N CYS A 214 -14.80 9.32 -1.79
CA CYS A 214 -15.71 8.71 -0.83
C CYS A 214 -15.87 7.21 -1.05
N GLY A 215 -16.04 6.74 -2.28
CA GLY A 215 -16.14 5.32 -2.59
C GLY A 215 -14.88 4.52 -2.22
N LEU A 216 -13.70 5.10 -2.47
CA LEU A 216 -12.44 4.46 -2.09
C LEU A 216 -12.31 4.32 -0.56
N PHE A 217 -12.53 5.41 0.17
CA PHE A 217 -12.34 5.42 1.62
C PHE A 217 -13.45 4.70 2.38
N ALA A 218 -14.69 4.69 1.88
CA ALA A 218 -15.75 3.84 2.40
C ALA A 218 -15.37 2.35 2.31
N TYR A 219 -14.89 1.91 1.15
CA TYR A 219 -14.45 0.54 0.96
C TYR A 219 -13.24 0.18 1.85
N ILE A 220 -12.24 1.07 1.96
CA ILE A 220 -11.10 0.88 2.87
C ILE A 220 -11.58 0.78 4.33
N HIS A 221 -12.51 1.63 4.74
CA HIS A 221 -13.09 1.59 6.09
C HIS A 221 -13.79 0.26 6.36
N ASP A 222 -14.64 -0.20 5.45
CA ASP A 222 -15.39 -1.43 5.60
C ASP A 222 -14.52 -2.68 5.62
N THR A 223 -13.47 -2.68 4.81
CA THR A 223 -12.54 -3.82 4.74
C THR A 223 -11.52 -3.84 5.87
N GLN A 224 -11.06 -2.67 6.33
CA GLN A 224 -9.98 -2.58 7.31
C GLN A 224 -10.42 -2.21 8.73
N LYS A 225 -11.65 -1.76 8.94
CA LYS A 225 -12.35 -1.44 10.21
C LYS A 225 -11.57 -0.66 11.30
N ALA A 226 -10.25 -0.76 11.34
CA ALA A 226 -9.41 -0.22 12.41
C ALA A 226 -8.64 1.06 12.04
N LEU A 227 -8.90 1.64 10.85
CA LEU A 227 -8.11 2.74 10.31
C LEU A 227 -8.70 4.11 10.59
N VAL A 228 -7.93 4.95 11.25
CA VAL A 228 -8.23 6.39 11.39
C VAL A 228 -6.93 7.19 11.29
N GLY A 229 -6.95 8.28 10.50
CA GLY A 229 -5.91 9.31 10.53
C GLY A 229 -4.58 8.93 9.90
N ARG A 230 -4.58 8.11 8.85
CA ARG A 230 -3.34 7.61 8.24
C ARG A 230 -2.84 8.40 7.04
N PHE A 231 -3.76 8.89 6.23
CA PHE A 231 -3.42 9.59 5.01
C PHE A 231 -3.20 11.08 5.30
N SER A 232 -2.11 11.64 4.80
CA SER A 232 -1.74 13.03 5.08
C SER A 232 -2.26 14.00 4.05
N GLU A 233 -2.25 13.61 2.78
CA GLU A 233 -2.62 14.47 1.66
C GLU A 233 -3.07 13.66 0.46
N ILE A 234 -3.80 14.30 -0.44
CA ILE A 234 -4.14 13.78 -1.77
C ILE A 234 -3.27 14.50 -2.80
N ILE A 235 -2.48 13.72 -3.54
CA ILE A 235 -1.66 14.23 -4.63
C ILE A 235 -2.56 14.43 -5.85
N LYS A 236 -2.87 15.70 -6.16
CA LYS A 236 -3.60 16.06 -7.37
C LYS A 236 -2.65 16.25 -8.54
N HIS A 237 -3.02 15.73 -9.68
CA HIS A 237 -2.20 15.77 -10.89
C HIS A 237 -2.59 16.88 -11.87
N ASP A 238 -3.18 17.97 -11.37
CA ASP A 238 -3.67 19.09 -12.19
C ASP A 238 -2.60 20.16 -12.50
N ALA A 239 -1.56 20.26 -11.66
CA ALA A 239 -0.72 21.46 -11.59
C ALA A 239 0.69 21.34 -12.20
N ASP A 240 1.28 20.16 -12.26
CA ASP A 240 2.64 19.97 -12.78
C ASP A 240 2.64 19.15 -14.06
N PRO A 241 3.08 19.73 -15.19
CA PRO A 241 3.15 18.97 -16.43
C PRO A 241 4.22 17.88 -16.30
N ILE A 242 3.78 16.64 -16.22
CA ILE A 242 4.59 15.45 -16.46
C ILE A 242 4.44 15.03 -17.90
N MET A 243 5.48 14.44 -18.47
CA MET A 243 5.40 13.88 -19.81
C MET A 243 4.44 12.69 -19.80
N THR A 244 3.34 12.80 -20.52
CA THR A 244 2.40 11.71 -20.71
C THR A 244 3.01 10.65 -21.61
N ILE A 245 3.32 9.48 -21.06
CA ILE A 245 3.76 8.32 -21.83
C ILE A 245 2.58 7.36 -21.93
N GLY A 246 1.96 7.27 -23.09
CA GLY A 246 0.83 6.38 -23.33
C GLY A 246 1.19 4.90 -23.12
N PHE A 247 0.18 4.07 -22.84
CA PHE A 247 0.34 2.63 -22.59
C PHE A 247 1.22 1.91 -23.61
N THR A 248 0.95 2.13 -24.91
CA THR A 248 1.69 1.48 -26.01
C THR A 248 3.16 1.91 -26.04
N ALA A 249 3.45 3.20 -25.82
CA ALA A 249 4.81 3.72 -25.80
C ALA A 249 5.59 3.15 -24.59
N ARG A 250 5.01 3.16 -23.39
CA ARG A 250 5.63 2.62 -22.17
C ARG A 250 5.99 1.15 -22.35
N ARG A 251 5.07 0.36 -22.89
CA ARG A 251 5.28 -1.06 -23.16
C ARG A 251 6.37 -1.30 -24.21
N ASN A 252 6.31 -0.57 -25.33
CA ASN A 252 7.25 -0.76 -26.44
C ASN A 252 8.67 -0.28 -26.09
N LEU A 253 8.82 0.70 -25.22
CA LEU A 253 10.11 1.15 -24.69
C LEU A 253 10.65 0.26 -23.56
N GLU A 254 9.88 -0.73 -23.12
CA GLU A 254 10.25 -1.64 -22.04
C GLU A 254 10.78 -0.88 -20.81
N LEU A 255 10.06 0.16 -20.38
CA LEU A 255 10.53 1.04 -19.31
C LEU A 255 10.69 0.30 -17.98
N THR A 256 9.70 -0.50 -17.58
CA THR A 256 9.65 -1.17 -16.28
C THR A 256 9.66 -2.69 -16.37
N GLU A 257 9.21 -3.25 -17.47
CA GLU A 257 9.15 -4.69 -17.74
C GLU A 257 9.40 -5.00 -19.22
N THR A 258 9.86 -6.21 -19.53
CA THR A 258 10.07 -6.67 -20.91
C THR A 258 8.76 -7.04 -21.60
N LEU A 259 8.68 -6.82 -22.91
CA LEU A 259 7.50 -7.13 -23.75
C LEU A 259 7.11 -8.59 -23.70
N ARG A 260 8.10 -9.47 -23.74
CA ARG A 260 7.89 -10.92 -23.93
C ARG A 260 7.50 -11.63 -22.65
N ASN A 261 8.26 -11.42 -21.59
CA ASN A 261 8.15 -12.20 -20.36
C ASN A 261 7.50 -11.42 -19.22
N LYS A 262 7.30 -10.09 -19.38
CA LYS A 262 6.86 -9.18 -18.30
C LYS A 262 7.75 -9.25 -17.07
N GLU A 263 9.05 -9.40 -17.30
CA GLU A 263 10.06 -9.44 -16.25
C GLU A 263 10.77 -8.09 -16.13
N LYS A 264 11.16 -7.72 -14.92
CA LYS A 264 11.99 -6.53 -14.68
C LYS A 264 13.36 -6.65 -15.36
N LYS A 265 13.95 -7.82 -15.32
CA LYS A 265 15.29 -8.07 -15.91
C LYS A 265 15.26 -7.87 -17.43
N GLY A 266 16.09 -6.96 -17.91
CA GLY A 266 16.17 -6.55 -19.31
C GLY A 266 15.42 -5.27 -19.65
N SER A 267 14.64 -4.70 -18.73
CA SER A 267 13.98 -3.41 -18.88
C SER A 267 14.94 -2.24 -18.60
N LEU A 268 14.53 -1.00 -18.96
CA LEU A 268 15.28 0.20 -18.63
C LEU A 268 15.42 0.38 -17.11
N LEU A 269 14.34 0.12 -16.36
CA LEU A 269 14.37 0.15 -14.89
C LEU A 269 15.44 -0.78 -14.32
N TRP A 270 15.58 -1.99 -14.87
CA TRP A 270 16.58 -2.95 -14.39
C TRP A 270 18.01 -2.44 -14.59
N VAL A 271 18.30 -1.76 -15.71
CA VAL A 271 19.61 -1.19 -15.99
C VAL A 271 19.97 -0.04 -15.06
N LEU A 272 18.95 0.79 -14.72
CA LEU A 272 19.15 2.01 -13.92
C LEU A 272 19.05 1.77 -12.40
N ASP A 273 18.49 0.64 -11.97
CA ASP A 273 18.23 0.39 -10.55
C ASP A 273 19.50 -0.01 -9.78
N HIS A 274 20.17 1.01 -9.27
CA HIS A 274 21.25 0.90 -8.30
C HIS A 274 20.86 1.39 -6.90
N THR A 275 19.56 1.54 -6.66
CA THR A 275 19.02 2.01 -5.38
C THR A 275 19.32 1.04 -4.23
N LYS A 276 19.41 1.57 -3.01
CA LYS A 276 19.74 0.80 -1.79
C LYS A 276 18.56 0.56 -0.88
N THR A 277 17.44 1.26 -1.11
CA THR A 277 16.25 1.17 -0.27
C THR A 277 15.02 0.81 -1.10
N SER A 278 14.03 0.14 -0.49
CA SER A 278 12.76 -0.18 -1.15
C SER A 278 12.01 1.09 -1.57
N MET A 279 12.01 2.13 -0.73
CA MET A 279 11.47 3.47 -1.05
C MET A 279 12.14 4.08 -2.28
N GLY A 280 13.47 3.98 -2.37
CA GLY A 280 14.24 4.44 -3.53
C GLY A 280 13.90 3.68 -4.81
N LYS A 281 13.65 2.36 -4.74
CA LYS A 281 13.21 1.55 -5.90
C LYS A 281 11.85 2.01 -6.42
N ARG A 282 10.88 2.23 -5.52
CA ARG A 282 9.56 2.76 -5.90
C ARG A 282 9.66 4.15 -6.52
N MET A 283 10.47 5.04 -5.91
CA MET A 283 10.70 6.40 -6.44
C MET A 283 11.38 6.38 -7.82
N LEU A 284 12.37 5.52 -8.05
CA LEU A 284 13.03 5.39 -9.35
C LEU A 284 12.04 4.91 -10.43
N LYS A 285 11.19 3.94 -10.10
CA LYS A 285 10.13 3.49 -10.99
C LYS A 285 9.18 4.63 -11.34
N SER A 286 8.73 5.39 -10.33
CA SER A 286 7.88 6.58 -10.54
C SER A 286 8.57 7.63 -11.44
N PHE A 287 9.87 7.87 -11.30
CA PHE A 287 10.61 8.81 -12.15
C PHE A 287 10.64 8.39 -13.62
N LEU A 288 10.71 7.10 -13.92
CA LEU A 288 10.65 6.57 -15.29
C LEU A 288 9.24 6.64 -15.87
N GLU A 289 8.23 6.41 -15.05
CA GLU A 289 6.83 6.42 -15.49
C GLU A 289 6.26 7.85 -15.58
N GLN A 290 6.86 8.81 -14.87
CA GLN A 290 6.45 10.21 -14.78
C GLN A 290 7.63 11.17 -15.03
N PRO A 291 8.21 11.20 -16.24
CA PRO A 291 9.30 12.12 -16.53
C PRO A 291 8.86 13.58 -16.37
N LEU A 292 9.71 14.37 -15.75
CA LEU A 292 9.47 15.80 -15.60
C LEU A 292 9.54 16.51 -16.95
N VAL A 293 8.68 17.51 -17.14
CA VAL A 293 8.73 18.43 -18.29
C VAL A 293 9.30 19.78 -17.88
N ASN A 294 9.22 20.16 -16.62
CA ASN A 294 9.72 21.44 -16.11
C ASN A 294 11.25 21.47 -16.09
N PRO A 295 11.91 22.33 -16.94
CA PRO A 295 13.36 22.37 -17.03
C PRO A 295 14.06 22.71 -15.71
N ALA A 296 13.48 23.60 -14.89
CA ALA A 296 14.08 23.98 -13.62
C ALA A 296 14.18 22.79 -12.65
N LYS A 297 13.11 21.98 -12.56
CA LYS A 297 13.13 20.78 -11.75
C LYS A 297 14.08 19.69 -12.28
N ILE A 298 14.24 19.62 -13.61
CA ILE A 298 15.21 18.71 -14.25
C ILE A 298 16.63 19.14 -13.89
N ILE A 299 16.95 20.44 -14.03
CA ILE A 299 18.26 21.00 -13.70
C ILE A 299 18.58 20.76 -12.21
N ASP A 300 17.65 21.04 -11.28
CA ASP A 300 17.84 20.79 -9.85
C ASP A 300 18.24 19.30 -9.56
N ARG A 301 17.67 18.34 -10.31
CA ARG A 301 18.05 16.92 -10.19
C ARG A 301 19.43 16.65 -10.80
N LEU A 302 19.73 17.20 -11.95
CA LEU A 302 21.03 17.03 -12.62
C LEU A 302 22.16 17.63 -11.78
N ASP A 303 21.98 18.81 -11.19
CA ASP A 303 22.95 19.42 -10.28
C ASP A 303 23.24 18.52 -9.06
N ALA A 304 22.22 17.91 -8.50
CA ALA A 304 22.40 16.98 -7.40
C ALA A 304 23.19 15.73 -7.81
N VAL A 305 22.90 15.17 -8.99
CA VAL A 305 23.63 14.02 -9.53
C VAL A 305 25.09 14.40 -9.84
N GLU A 306 25.33 15.56 -10.44
CA GLU A 306 26.69 16.06 -10.72
C GLU A 306 27.51 16.15 -9.45
N GLN A 307 27.00 16.81 -8.41
CA GLN A 307 27.72 16.96 -7.14
C GLN A 307 28.01 15.61 -6.46
N LEU A 308 27.04 14.69 -6.47
CA LEU A 308 27.25 13.34 -5.94
C LEU A 308 28.32 12.57 -6.73
N THR A 309 28.37 12.71 -8.06
CA THR A 309 29.37 12.05 -8.90
C THR A 309 30.77 12.64 -8.75
N MET A 310 30.88 13.95 -8.47
CA MET A 310 32.14 14.63 -8.19
C MET A 310 32.75 14.24 -6.84
N LYS A 311 31.95 13.68 -5.91
CA LYS A 311 32.38 13.25 -4.57
C LYS A 311 32.17 11.74 -4.39
N PRO A 312 32.99 10.91 -5.04
CA PRO A 312 32.79 9.45 -5.07
C PRO A 312 32.94 8.77 -3.70
N VAL A 313 33.75 9.33 -2.80
CA VAL A 313 33.93 8.79 -1.43
C VAL A 313 32.65 9.00 -0.64
N GLU A 314 32.15 10.22 -0.57
CA GLU A 314 30.92 10.56 0.13
C GLU A 314 29.70 9.85 -0.48
N LEU A 315 29.67 9.67 -1.80
CA LEU A 315 28.63 8.87 -2.48
C LEU A 315 28.73 7.38 -2.07
N GLY A 316 29.94 6.85 -1.90
CA GLY A 316 30.17 5.49 -1.42
C GLY A 316 29.64 5.30 0.00
N GLU A 317 30.02 6.20 0.90
CA GLU A 317 29.53 6.21 2.31
C GLU A 317 28.01 6.34 2.39
N LEU A 318 27.42 7.27 1.62
CA LEU A 318 25.97 7.44 1.56
C LEU A 318 25.26 6.16 1.10
N LYS A 319 25.78 5.46 0.09
CA LYS A 319 25.23 4.18 -0.39
C LYS A 319 25.31 3.07 0.66
N GLU A 320 26.38 3.03 1.45
CA GLU A 320 26.56 2.07 2.53
C GLU A 320 25.55 2.33 3.65
N ILE A 321 25.43 3.57 4.11
CA ILE A 321 24.47 3.95 5.16
C ILE A 321 23.03 3.67 4.70
N LEU A 322 22.68 4.03 3.47
CA LEU A 322 21.35 3.77 2.90
C LEU A 322 21.03 2.27 2.81
N GLY A 323 22.04 1.40 2.67
CA GLY A 323 21.86 -0.05 2.72
C GLY A 323 21.33 -0.58 4.05
N GLY A 324 21.48 0.19 5.13
CA GLY A 324 20.94 -0.11 6.47
C GLY A 324 19.61 0.58 6.78
N VAL A 325 19.00 1.29 5.83
CA VAL A 325 17.71 1.96 5.99
C VAL A 325 16.58 1.06 5.55
N TYR A 326 15.71 0.71 6.48
CA TYR A 326 14.52 -0.10 6.23
C TYR A 326 13.39 0.74 5.61
N ASP A 327 12.36 0.07 5.13
CA ASP A 327 11.18 0.70 4.51
C ASP A 327 10.30 1.41 5.55
N LEU A 328 10.61 2.68 5.80
CA LEU A 328 9.90 3.50 6.78
C LEU A 328 8.42 3.67 6.47
N GLU A 329 8.06 3.79 5.19
CA GLU A 329 6.66 3.96 4.77
C GLU A 329 5.83 2.75 5.24
N ARG A 330 6.29 1.54 4.92
CA ARG A 330 5.60 0.30 5.29
C ARG A 330 5.73 -0.04 6.78
N LEU A 331 6.84 0.32 7.42
CA LEU A 331 6.99 0.17 8.87
C LEU A 331 5.99 1.04 9.62
N MET A 332 5.86 2.31 9.26
CA MET A 332 4.90 3.22 9.87
C MET A 332 3.47 2.73 9.70
N THR A 333 3.15 2.16 8.54
CA THR A 333 1.86 1.52 8.32
C THR A 333 1.57 0.46 9.36
N ARG A 334 2.45 -0.50 9.53
CA ARG A 334 2.24 -1.58 10.50
C ARG A 334 2.12 -1.08 11.93
N VAL A 335 2.84 -0.02 12.29
CA VAL A 335 2.69 0.63 13.60
C VAL A 335 1.28 1.23 13.75
N MET A 336 0.81 1.95 12.75
CA MET A 336 -0.52 2.57 12.76
C MET A 336 -1.65 1.51 12.85
N TYR A 337 -1.49 0.41 12.13
CA TYR A 337 -2.44 -0.71 12.14
C TYR A 337 -2.33 -1.61 13.38
N LYS A 338 -1.37 -1.33 14.28
CA LYS A 338 -1.09 -2.16 15.46
C LYS A 338 -0.71 -3.61 15.11
N THR A 339 -0.21 -3.84 13.91
CA THR A 339 0.27 -5.14 13.42
C THR A 339 1.79 -5.24 13.46
N ALA A 340 2.48 -4.15 13.87
CA ALA A 340 3.93 -4.12 13.99
C ALA A 340 4.44 -5.15 15.01
N THR A 341 5.43 -5.92 14.59
CA THR A 341 6.15 -6.87 15.44
C THR A 341 7.27 -6.15 16.21
N PRO A 342 7.82 -6.76 17.29
CA PRO A 342 9.01 -6.22 17.97
C PRO A 342 10.20 -6.03 17.02
N ARG A 343 10.35 -6.87 15.99
CA ARG A 343 11.38 -6.73 14.95
C ARG A 343 11.15 -5.51 14.06
N ASP A 344 9.89 -5.20 13.74
CA ASP A 344 9.55 -4.00 12.97
C ASP A 344 9.92 -2.73 13.72
N LEU A 345 9.63 -2.68 15.03
CA LEU A 345 10.02 -1.55 15.86
C LEU A 345 11.54 -1.42 15.97
N LYS A 346 12.27 -2.53 16.08
CA LYS A 346 13.74 -2.50 16.08
C LYS A 346 14.30 -2.01 14.74
N SER A 347 13.70 -2.43 13.61
CA SER A 347 14.07 -1.94 12.28
C SER A 347 13.81 -0.43 12.13
N LEU A 348 12.74 0.08 12.73
CA LEU A 348 12.48 1.52 12.80
C LEU A 348 13.56 2.26 13.58
N SER A 349 13.96 1.75 14.78
CA SER A 349 15.04 2.32 15.58
C SER A 349 16.38 2.30 14.83
N LEU A 350 16.75 1.17 14.23
CA LEU A 350 17.99 1.04 13.45
C LEU A 350 18.04 2.04 12.29
N THR A 351 16.91 2.28 11.61
CA THR A 351 16.81 3.31 10.59
C THR A 351 16.98 4.70 11.17
N ALA A 352 16.32 5.01 12.30
CA ALA A 352 16.44 6.31 12.95
C ALA A 352 17.89 6.63 13.36
N LEU A 353 18.64 5.63 13.81
CA LEU A 353 20.07 5.79 14.16
C LEU A 353 20.97 6.13 12.95
N LYS A 354 20.53 5.85 11.71
CA LYS A 354 21.26 6.23 10.48
C LYS A 354 20.99 7.64 9.99
N LEU A 355 19.88 8.24 10.40
CA LEU A 355 19.47 9.57 9.91
C LEU A 355 20.46 10.70 10.26
N PRO A 356 21.06 10.76 11.46
CA PRO A 356 22.09 11.76 11.77
C PRO A 356 23.31 11.67 10.84
N GLU A 357 23.79 10.45 10.55
CA GLU A 357 24.92 10.20 9.65
C GLU A 357 24.63 10.71 8.23
N ILE A 358 23.42 10.40 7.72
CA ILE A 358 22.96 10.88 6.40
C ILE A 358 22.93 12.41 6.38
N LYS A 359 22.38 13.05 7.44
CA LYS A 359 22.31 14.51 7.53
C LYS A 359 23.70 15.15 7.52
N GLU A 360 24.64 14.57 8.21
CA GLU A 360 26.01 15.10 8.28
C GLU A 360 26.70 15.02 6.91
N LEU A 361 26.59 13.89 6.21
CA LEU A 361 27.11 13.73 4.86
C LEU A 361 26.48 14.72 3.88
N LEU A 362 25.17 14.94 3.96
CA LEU A 362 24.46 15.85 3.05
C LEU A 362 24.87 17.31 3.23
N LYS A 363 25.42 17.74 4.38
CA LYS A 363 25.97 19.09 4.58
C LYS A 363 27.17 19.38 3.67
N GLY A 364 27.85 18.36 3.21
CA GLY A 364 28.99 18.49 2.30
C GLY A 364 28.62 18.87 0.86
N PHE A 365 27.32 19.01 0.52
CA PHE A 365 26.85 19.30 -0.83
C PHE A 365 26.12 20.64 -0.91
N ASP A 366 26.37 21.39 -2.00
CA ASP A 366 25.79 22.73 -2.23
C ASP A 366 24.53 22.69 -3.11
N SER A 367 24.15 21.52 -3.65
CA SER A 367 22.94 21.37 -4.45
C SER A 367 21.69 21.76 -3.66
N LYS A 368 20.85 22.60 -4.25
CA LYS A 368 19.57 23.03 -3.67
C LYS A 368 18.67 21.83 -3.31
N LEU A 369 18.66 20.81 -4.16
CA LEU A 369 17.85 19.61 -3.91
C LEU A 369 18.38 18.83 -2.70
N LEU A 370 19.70 18.60 -2.61
CA LEU A 370 20.30 17.87 -1.48
C LEU A 370 20.20 18.66 -0.16
N ALA A 371 20.39 19.98 -0.21
CA ALA A 371 20.17 20.85 0.95
C ALA A 371 18.71 20.81 1.45
N ASN A 372 17.75 20.81 0.52
CA ASN A 372 16.34 20.68 0.86
C ASN A 372 16.01 19.29 1.48
N CYS A 373 16.58 18.21 0.94
CA CYS A 373 16.48 16.89 1.53
C CYS A 373 17.04 16.88 2.96
N ASN A 374 18.24 17.43 3.17
CA ASN A 374 18.86 17.53 4.48
C ASN A 374 18.00 18.28 5.50
N ASN A 375 17.39 19.38 5.10
CA ASN A 375 16.51 20.18 5.98
C ASN A 375 15.22 19.44 6.38
N LYS A 376 14.69 18.59 5.49
CA LYS A 376 13.46 17.83 5.74
C LYS A 376 13.68 16.57 6.60
N ILE A 377 14.89 16.02 6.66
CA ILE A 377 15.17 14.84 7.48
C ILE A 377 15.14 15.21 8.96
N SER A 378 14.25 14.56 9.73
CA SER A 378 14.26 14.55 11.20
C SER A 378 15.12 13.38 11.70
N THR A 379 15.86 13.56 12.78
CA THR A 379 16.73 12.51 13.35
C THR A 379 15.98 11.43 14.13
N LEU A 380 14.73 11.68 14.51
CA LEU A 380 13.85 10.74 15.22
C LEU A 380 14.46 10.16 16.53
N GLU A 381 15.36 10.89 17.19
CA GLU A 381 16.09 10.44 18.38
C GLU A 381 15.18 9.99 19.54
N ALA A 382 14.06 10.69 19.76
CA ALA A 382 13.10 10.33 20.81
C ALA A 382 12.49 8.94 20.56
N ILE A 383 12.19 8.62 19.29
CA ILE A 383 11.62 7.31 18.90
C ILE A 383 12.68 6.23 19.04
N SER A 384 13.89 6.47 18.55
CA SER A 384 15.01 5.53 18.68
C SER A 384 15.27 5.20 20.15
N ASN A 385 15.40 6.21 21.00
CA ASN A 385 15.63 6.02 22.44
C ASN A 385 14.49 5.25 23.14
N LEU A 386 13.24 5.53 22.76
CA LEU A 386 12.08 4.80 23.29
C LEU A 386 12.16 3.31 22.97
N VAL A 387 12.44 2.97 21.71
CA VAL A 387 12.52 1.58 21.25
C VAL A 387 13.71 0.86 21.87
N GLU A 388 14.91 1.46 21.91
CA GLU A 388 16.12 0.87 22.51
C GLU A 388 15.93 0.58 24.01
N ASN A 389 15.17 1.41 24.72
CA ASN A 389 14.85 1.17 26.12
C ASN A 389 13.78 0.10 26.33
N ALA A 390 12.87 -0.09 25.37
CA ALA A 390 11.72 -0.98 25.50
C ALA A 390 11.93 -2.38 24.90
N ILE A 391 12.83 -2.54 23.93
CA ILE A 391 12.99 -3.76 23.14
C ILE A 391 14.46 -4.23 23.18
N VAL A 392 14.68 -5.55 23.26
CA VAL A 392 16.02 -6.16 23.20
C VAL A 392 16.61 -6.05 21.77
N ASP A 393 17.92 -6.26 21.65
CA ASP A 393 18.63 -6.16 20.37
C ASP A 393 18.15 -7.19 19.34
N GLU A 394 17.90 -8.41 19.76
CA GLU A 394 17.37 -9.50 18.92
C GLU A 394 16.00 -9.94 19.44
N PRO A 395 14.93 -9.19 19.10
CA PRO A 395 13.60 -9.50 19.59
C PRO A 395 12.99 -10.70 18.83
N PRO A 396 12.11 -11.46 19.50
CA PRO A 396 11.32 -12.50 18.84
C PRO A 396 10.37 -11.90 17.80
N VAL A 397 9.83 -12.78 16.94
CA VAL A 397 8.82 -12.35 15.96
C VAL A 397 7.52 -11.96 16.66
N ASN A 398 7.11 -12.74 17.65
CA ASN A 398 5.86 -12.51 18.38
C ASN A 398 6.14 -12.09 19.85
N VAL A 399 5.34 -11.17 20.35
CA VAL A 399 5.38 -10.76 21.76
C VAL A 399 5.10 -11.94 22.71
N LYS A 400 4.27 -12.89 22.28
CA LYS A 400 3.90 -14.08 23.04
C LYS A 400 5.06 -15.06 23.31
N ASP A 401 6.11 -14.98 22.49
CA ASP A 401 7.30 -15.84 22.64
C ASP A 401 8.19 -15.43 23.83
N GLY A 402 7.86 -14.31 24.49
CA GLY A 402 8.64 -13.76 25.61
C GLY A 402 9.93 -13.09 25.16
N ASN A 403 10.77 -12.68 26.12
CA ASN A 403 12.07 -12.05 25.87
C ASN A 403 12.02 -10.74 25.02
N VAL A 404 10.97 -9.97 25.15
CA VAL A 404 10.76 -8.68 24.47
C VAL A 404 11.09 -7.54 25.42
N LYS A 405 11.93 -7.58 26.37
CA LYS A 405 12.28 -6.52 27.34
C LYS A 405 11.17 -5.43 27.44
N ILE A 406 10.05 -5.78 28.00
CA ILE A 406 9.04 -4.77 28.35
C ILE A 406 9.57 -4.04 29.57
N GLY A 407 9.64 -2.71 29.53
CA GLY A 407 10.09 -1.89 30.62
C GLY A 407 9.39 -2.30 31.91
N ARG A 408 10.10 -2.19 33.06
CA ARG A 408 9.56 -2.47 34.37
C ARG A 408 8.23 -1.75 34.53
N ALA A 409 7.14 -2.51 34.61
CA ALA A 409 5.93 -1.99 35.19
C ALA A 409 6.30 -1.49 36.62
N HIS A 410 6.30 -0.19 36.77
CA HIS A 410 6.28 0.35 38.13
C HIS A 410 4.91 -0.01 38.71
N VAL A 411 4.93 -0.97 39.57
CA VAL A 411 3.85 -1.24 40.54
C VAL A 411 3.73 -0.03 41.46
#